data_bbe048081bd04aece70f20473f185b78
#
_entry.id   bbe048081bd04aece70f20473f185b78
#
_cell.length_a   1.000
_cell.length_b   1.000
_cell.length_c   1.000
_cell.angle_alpha   90.00
_cell.angle_beta   90.00
_cell.angle_gamma   90.00
#
_symmetry.space_group_name_H-M   'P 1'
#
loop_
_entity.id
_entity.type
_entity.pdbx_description
1 polymer ?
#
loop_
_entity_poly.entity_id
_entity_poly.type
_entity_poly.pdbx_seq_one_letter_code
_entity_poly.pdbx_strand_id
1 'polypeptide(L)'
;MHQNTSPAGDRTANRRRTARTIVAVTAAAALVVGAVAFGAWSRVDGAATATTPLTERLQSLVDAGYPAALASVTDADGDHVDVAVGEKVIDSGDEPAVDGEVRIASNTKMYIATIVLQLVDEGLVQLDVPIEAYLPALVSGEGIAGTDITVRQLLQHTSGLPEYADQVAADAFGVQDVYISPRDMLDVALEKPAVFAPGERWEYSNTNYLTLGLLIERMTERPLYEQVDERIVEPLGLQHTYLPVPGERELRGEHPLGYHLADDAELRDITTMDPSFAWSAGAIVASPSDLNAFMQALLNGKLLSDASLAEMKTTVPAGDELWPEATYGLGLQSYPLSCGGVAWGHGGDIPGTQTRNAVGPDGTAVTIAVTALPWAVVDMTDEEKLLEQYRIVVDALDETLCD
;
A
#
# COMPACT_ATOMS: atom_id res chain seq x y z
N MET A 1 52.87 40.55 23.73
CA MET A 1 54.34 40.67 23.45
C MET A 1 54.64 39.80 22.25
N HIS A 2 55.19 40.48 21.22
CA HIS A 2 55.80 40.00 19.97
C HIS A 2 54.90 39.22 18.99
N GLN A 3 54.34 39.80 17.95
CA GLN A 3 54.85 40.43 16.71
C GLN A 3 56.06 39.69 16.08
N ASN A 4 55.84 39.12 14.86
CA ASN A 4 56.52 39.57 13.63
C ASN A 4 56.20 38.58 12.48
N THR A 5 55.52 39.01 11.43
CA THR A 5 55.91 39.64 10.15
C THR A 5 56.35 38.65 9.06
N SER A 6 55.61 38.77 7.95
CA SER A 6 55.93 38.31 6.59
C SER A 6 57.30 38.76 6.08
N PRO A 7 57.81 38.19 4.95
CA PRO A 7 57.53 38.96 3.74
C PRO A 7 57.26 38.18 2.44
N ALA A 8 56.74 38.94 1.50
CA ALA A 8 56.45 38.68 0.11
C ALA A 8 57.72 38.51 -0.76
N GLY A 9 57.60 37.84 -1.86
CA GLY A 9 58.61 37.72 -2.92
C GLY A 9 57.96 37.48 -4.29
N ASP A 10 57.79 38.57 -4.97
CA ASP A 10 57.40 38.70 -6.38
C ASP A 10 58.59 38.36 -7.30
N ARG A 11 58.34 37.75 -8.48
CA ARG A 11 59.08 37.97 -9.75
C ARG A 11 58.47 37.21 -10.93
N THR A 12 57.65 37.89 -11.71
CA THR A 12 57.80 38.24 -13.15
C THR A 12 58.26 37.15 -14.17
N ALA A 13 57.39 36.95 -15.10
CA ALA A 13 57.55 36.93 -16.56
C ALA A 13 58.57 36.00 -17.22
N ASN A 14 58.11 35.13 -18.11
CA ASN A 14 58.64 35.16 -19.48
C ASN A 14 57.64 34.64 -20.52
N ARG A 15 57.34 35.48 -21.49
CA ARG A 15 56.62 35.16 -22.74
C ARG A 15 57.59 34.44 -23.66
N ARG A 16 57.21 33.35 -24.29
CA ARG A 16 57.63 33.05 -25.66
C ARG A 16 56.46 32.51 -26.49
N ARG A 17 56.08 33.30 -27.48
CA ARG A 17 55.25 32.96 -28.63
C ARG A 17 56.05 32.01 -29.55
N THR A 18 55.44 30.98 -30.03
CA THR A 18 55.77 30.44 -31.34
C THR A 18 54.46 30.07 -32.04
N ALA A 19 54.34 30.58 -33.23
CA ALA A 19 53.19 30.48 -34.13
C ALA A 19 53.44 29.34 -35.13
N ARG A 20 52.33 28.90 -35.77
CA ARG A 20 52.18 28.16 -37.00
C ARG A 20 52.34 26.65 -36.94
N THR A 21 51.31 25.88 -37.29
CA THR A 21 50.97 25.63 -38.71
C THR A 21 49.52 25.11 -38.81
N ILE A 22 48.73 25.74 -39.68
CA ILE A 22 47.40 25.29 -40.11
C ILE A 22 47.63 24.19 -41.14
N VAL A 23 47.08 22.97 -40.85
CA VAL A 23 46.87 21.94 -41.88
C VAL A 23 45.34 21.77 -42.00
N ALA A 24 44.79 22.27 -43.06
CA ALA A 24 43.44 22.01 -43.45
C ALA A 24 43.33 20.58 -44.05
N VAL A 25 42.60 19.71 -43.39
CA VAL A 25 42.19 18.45 -44.00
C VAL A 25 40.67 18.55 -44.20
N THR A 26 40.28 18.72 -45.43
CA THR A 26 38.91 18.59 -45.92
C THR A 26 38.55 17.11 -45.93
N ALA A 27 37.72 16.68 -44.96
CA ALA A 27 37.06 15.37 -45.03
C ALA A 27 35.57 15.63 -45.32
N ALA A 28 35.10 15.06 -46.42
CA ALA A 28 33.72 15.08 -46.86
C ALA A 28 32.82 14.38 -45.81
N ALA A 29 31.91 15.13 -45.21
CA ALA A 29 30.87 14.57 -44.38
C ALA A 29 29.76 14.01 -45.30
N ALA A 30 29.64 12.72 -45.38
CA ALA A 30 28.45 12.04 -45.89
C ALA A 30 27.35 12.21 -44.84
N LEU A 31 26.36 13.04 -45.15
CA LEU A 31 25.09 13.13 -44.41
C LEU A 31 24.32 11.82 -44.56
N VAL A 32 24.43 10.92 -43.63
CA VAL A 32 23.42 9.88 -43.41
C VAL A 32 22.30 10.52 -42.62
N VAL A 33 21.26 10.93 -43.29
CA VAL A 33 19.98 11.29 -42.71
C VAL A 33 19.36 9.97 -42.20
N GLY A 34 19.64 9.60 -40.99
CA GLY A 34 18.88 8.61 -40.26
C GLY A 34 17.51 9.23 -39.94
N ALA A 35 16.49 8.85 -40.69
CA ALA A 35 15.12 9.07 -40.30
C ALA A 35 14.89 8.30 -39.01
N VAL A 36 14.96 8.99 -37.86
CA VAL A 36 14.36 8.53 -36.63
C VAL A 36 12.87 8.57 -36.88
N ALA A 37 12.31 7.43 -37.27
CA ALA A 37 10.88 7.24 -37.22
C ALA A 37 10.49 7.40 -35.74
N PHE A 38 9.98 8.56 -35.36
CA PHE A 38 9.07 8.67 -34.25
C PHE A 38 7.90 7.75 -34.61
N GLY A 39 7.93 6.54 -34.09
CA GLY A 39 6.74 5.71 -34.04
C GLY A 39 5.74 6.54 -33.23
N ALA A 40 4.79 7.14 -33.97
CA ALA A 40 3.54 7.52 -33.34
C ALA A 40 3.03 6.22 -32.73
N TRP A 41 3.05 6.16 -31.40
CA TRP A 41 2.29 5.18 -30.67
C TRP A 41 0.83 5.48 -30.99
N SER A 42 0.32 4.78 -32.01
CA SER A 42 -1.09 4.67 -32.21
C SER A 42 -1.62 4.03 -30.96
N ARG A 43 -2.27 4.82 -30.10
CA ARG A 43 -3.21 4.26 -29.14
C ARG A 43 -4.12 3.37 -29.99
N VAL A 44 -4.02 2.08 -29.75
CA VAL A 44 -4.88 1.10 -30.39
C VAL A 44 -6.27 1.37 -29.82
N ASP A 45 -7.21 1.77 -30.65
CA ASP A 45 -8.63 1.94 -30.32
C ASP A 45 -9.31 0.61 -29.89
N GLY A 46 -8.55 -0.37 -29.44
CA GLY A 46 -9.04 -1.59 -28.81
C GLY A 46 -9.46 -1.42 -27.33
N ALA A 47 -9.01 -0.34 -26.67
CA ALA A 47 -9.33 -0.07 -25.28
C ALA A 47 -10.80 0.31 -25.04
N ALA A 48 -11.49 0.87 -26.05
CA ALA A 48 -12.86 1.34 -25.89
C ALA A 48 -13.91 0.23 -25.69
N THR A 49 -13.61 -1.02 -26.10
CA THR A 49 -14.53 -2.16 -25.91
C THR A 49 -14.28 -2.94 -24.61
N ALA A 50 -13.08 -2.89 -24.08
CA ALA A 50 -12.74 -3.53 -22.80
C ALA A 50 -13.05 -2.65 -21.59
N THR A 51 -13.12 -1.32 -21.74
CA THR A 51 -13.43 -0.40 -20.65
C THR A 51 -14.92 -0.36 -20.29
N THR A 52 -15.81 -0.66 -21.23
CA THR A 52 -17.26 -0.55 -21.00
C THR A 52 -17.78 -1.44 -19.84
N PRO A 53 -17.46 -2.75 -19.74
CA PRO A 53 -17.91 -3.54 -18.61
C PRO A 53 -17.36 -3.05 -17.28
N LEU A 54 -16.08 -2.70 -17.20
CA LEU A 54 -15.46 -2.17 -15.98
C LEU A 54 -16.10 -0.82 -15.59
N THR A 55 -16.33 0.07 -16.57
CA THR A 55 -17.00 1.36 -16.33
C THR A 55 -18.42 1.17 -15.78
N GLU A 56 -19.19 0.22 -16.35
CA GLU A 56 -20.55 -0.09 -15.89
C GLU A 56 -20.56 -0.65 -14.46
N ARG A 57 -19.58 -1.51 -14.11
CA ARG A 57 -19.42 -2.02 -12.74
C ARG A 57 -19.11 -0.88 -11.77
N LEU A 58 -18.14 -0.02 -12.08
CA LEU A 58 -17.81 1.11 -11.21
C LEU A 58 -18.98 2.09 -11.10
N GLN A 59 -19.76 2.30 -12.18
CA GLN A 59 -20.94 3.14 -12.14
C GLN A 59 -21.99 2.57 -11.18
N SER A 60 -22.14 1.23 -11.12
CA SER A 60 -23.08 0.61 -10.16
C SER A 60 -22.68 0.85 -8.70
N LEU A 61 -21.36 0.98 -8.40
CA LEU A 61 -20.89 1.37 -7.06
C LEU A 61 -21.26 2.82 -6.73
N VAL A 62 -21.13 3.73 -7.71
CA VAL A 62 -21.55 5.13 -7.54
C VAL A 62 -23.09 5.22 -7.37
N ASP A 63 -23.84 4.48 -8.15
CA ASP A 63 -25.31 4.40 -8.05
C ASP A 63 -25.76 3.82 -6.70
N ALA A 64 -24.93 2.99 -6.06
CA ALA A 64 -25.13 2.48 -4.71
C ALA A 64 -24.74 3.46 -3.59
N GLY A 65 -24.29 4.68 -3.93
CA GLY A 65 -24.07 5.78 -2.99
C GLY A 65 -22.61 6.15 -2.74
N TYR A 66 -21.64 5.46 -3.32
CA TYR A 66 -20.24 5.88 -3.20
C TYR A 66 -19.96 7.16 -4.02
N PRO A 67 -19.26 8.18 -3.47
CA PRO A 67 -19.01 9.42 -4.19
C PRO A 67 -18.19 9.24 -5.47
N ALA A 68 -17.19 8.38 -5.42
CA ALA A 68 -16.39 7.98 -6.57
C ALA A 68 -15.90 6.54 -6.44
N ALA A 69 -15.62 5.92 -7.59
CA ALA A 69 -14.99 4.62 -7.70
C ALA A 69 -13.87 4.65 -8.75
N LEU A 70 -12.72 4.06 -8.41
CA LEU A 70 -11.55 3.94 -9.26
C LEU A 70 -11.20 2.46 -9.40
N ALA A 71 -10.70 2.05 -10.55
CA ALA A 71 -10.15 0.72 -10.72
C ALA A 71 -8.98 0.72 -11.71
N SER A 72 -8.08 -0.24 -11.51
CA SER A 72 -7.07 -0.66 -12.47
C SER A 72 -7.19 -2.16 -12.69
N VAL A 73 -7.15 -2.58 -13.95
CA VAL A 73 -7.01 -3.97 -14.37
C VAL A 73 -5.70 -4.09 -15.12
N THR A 74 -4.79 -4.93 -14.63
CA THR A 74 -3.46 -5.13 -15.22
C THR A 74 -3.31 -6.59 -15.61
N ASP A 75 -3.09 -6.86 -16.89
CA ASP A 75 -2.89 -8.24 -17.36
C ASP A 75 -1.52 -8.82 -16.96
N ALA A 76 -1.29 -10.09 -17.27
CA ALA A 76 -0.05 -10.79 -16.93
C ALA A 76 1.20 -10.22 -17.63
N ASP A 77 1.04 -9.49 -18.72
CA ASP A 77 2.11 -8.84 -19.50
C ASP A 77 2.42 -7.43 -18.97
N GLY A 78 1.57 -6.89 -18.08
CA GLY A 78 1.69 -5.58 -17.45
C GLY A 78 0.99 -4.45 -18.20
N ASP A 79 0.22 -4.77 -19.24
CA ASP A 79 -0.65 -3.79 -19.87
C ASP A 79 -1.87 -3.53 -18.98
N HIS A 80 -2.22 -2.26 -18.74
CA HIS A 80 -3.29 -1.92 -17.80
C HIS A 80 -4.35 -1.00 -18.41
N VAL A 81 -5.55 -1.09 -17.83
CA VAL A 81 -6.69 -0.23 -18.11
C VAL A 81 -7.17 0.37 -16.81
N ASP A 82 -7.15 1.70 -16.73
CA ASP A 82 -7.57 2.44 -15.56
C ASP A 82 -8.88 3.17 -15.86
N VAL A 83 -9.80 3.12 -14.89
CA VAL A 83 -11.13 3.75 -14.99
C VAL A 83 -11.44 4.44 -13.68
N ALA A 84 -12.03 5.63 -13.76
CA ALA A 84 -12.61 6.33 -12.62
C ALA A 84 -14.00 6.86 -13.00
N VAL A 85 -14.95 6.77 -12.07
CA VAL A 85 -16.33 7.26 -12.22
C VAL A 85 -16.79 7.96 -10.94
N GLY A 86 -17.87 8.74 -11.04
CA GLY A 86 -18.37 9.54 -9.94
C GLY A 86 -17.78 10.95 -9.95
N GLU A 87 -17.64 11.57 -8.80
CA GLU A 87 -17.19 12.96 -8.69
C GLU A 87 -15.92 13.07 -7.82
N LYS A 88 -14.95 13.88 -8.28
CA LYS A 88 -13.74 14.21 -7.52
C LYS A 88 -14.11 14.84 -6.16
N VAL A 89 -15.08 15.71 -6.18
CA VAL A 89 -15.68 16.39 -5.01
C VAL A 89 -17.18 16.30 -5.18
N ILE A 90 -17.91 15.86 -4.15
CA ILE A 90 -19.38 15.76 -4.17
C ILE A 90 -20.00 17.09 -4.66
N ASP A 91 -20.95 17.01 -5.58
CA ASP A 91 -21.69 18.13 -6.18
C ASP A 91 -20.82 19.12 -7.01
N SER A 92 -19.60 18.75 -7.37
CA SER A 92 -18.74 19.59 -8.20
C SER A 92 -18.98 19.41 -9.70
N GLY A 93 -19.39 18.21 -10.12
CA GLY A 93 -19.43 17.79 -11.51
C GLY A 93 -18.04 17.52 -12.12
N ASP A 94 -16.96 17.58 -11.34
CA ASP A 94 -15.61 17.26 -11.78
C ASP A 94 -15.36 15.75 -11.70
N GLU A 95 -14.84 15.15 -12.76
CA GLU A 95 -14.46 13.74 -12.79
C GLU A 95 -13.25 13.48 -11.87
N PRO A 96 -13.19 12.33 -11.17
CA PRO A 96 -12.01 11.95 -10.40
C PRO A 96 -10.83 11.66 -11.34
N ALA A 97 -9.60 11.85 -10.84
CA ALA A 97 -8.41 11.51 -11.58
C ALA A 97 -8.39 10.00 -11.87
N VAL A 98 -8.21 9.64 -13.14
CA VAL A 98 -7.99 8.25 -13.54
C VAL A 98 -6.67 7.79 -12.92
N ASP A 99 -6.67 6.65 -12.23
CA ASP A 99 -5.53 6.13 -11.46
C ASP A 99 -5.04 7.09 -10.35
N GLY A 100 -5.96 7.87 -9.76
CA GLY A 100 -5.66 8.79 -8.67
C GLY A 100 -5.17 8.06 -7.41
N GLU A 101 -4.36 8.77 -6.60
CA GLU A 101 -3.88 8.23 -5.32
C GLU A 101 -5.02 8.02 -4.33
N VAL A 102 -4.97 6.91 -3.61
CA VAL A 102 -5.88 6.58 -2.51
C VAL A 102 -5.11 6.01 -1.31
N ARG A 103 -5.65 6.16 -0.12
CA ARG A 103 -5.14 5.44 1.06
C ARG A 103 -5.56 3.98 0.93
N ILE A 104 -4.60 3.07 0.74
CA ILE A 104 -4.88 1.66 0.47
C ILE A 104 -5.18 0.85 1.74
N ALA A 105 -5.19 1.53 2.89
CA ALA A 105 -5.54 0.93 4.18
C ALA A 105 -4.80 -0.40 4.43
N SER A 106 -5.50 -1.45 4.83
CA SER A 106 -4.88 -2.73 5.20
C SER A 106 -4.14 -3.45 4.08
N ASN A 107 -4.24 -3.02 2.81
CA ASN A 107 -3.31 -3.49 1.78
C ASN A 107 -1.83 -3.19 2.15
N THR A 108 -1.59 -2.19 3.01
CA THR A 108 -0.29 -1.93 3.65
C THR A 108 0.35 -3.18 4.24
N LYS A 109 -0.46 -4.09 4.78
CA LYS A 109 0.04 -5.30 5.44
C LYS A 109 0.83 -6.20 4.50
N MET A 110 0.49 -6.23 3.22
CA MET A 110 1.24 -6.99 2.22
C MET A 110 2.66 -6.43 2.05
N TYR A 111 2.82 -5.10 2.06
CA TYR A 111 4.14 -4.44 2.02
C TYR A 111 4.96 -4.74 3.27
N ILE A 112 4.36 -4.61 4.44
CA ILE A 112 5.03 -4.89 5.72
C ILE A 112 5.45 -6.36 5.82
N ALA A 113 4.58 -7.30 5.44
CA ALA A 113 4.90 -8.72 5.41
C ALA A 113 6.04 -9.02 4.42
N THR A 114 6.04 -8.37 3.25
CA THR A 114 7.13 -8.49 2.28
C THR A 114 8.46 -8.05 2.88
N ILE A 115 8.52 -6.90 3.57
CA ILE A 115 9.75 -6.42 4.22
C ILE A 115 10.20 -7.38 5.33
N VAL A 116 9.28 -7.88 6.17
CA VAL A 116 9.64 -8.87 7.21
C VAL A 116 10.21 -10.14 6.58
N LEU A 117 9.63 -10.62 5.48
CA LEU A 117 10.12 -11.82 4.78
C LEU A 117 11.46 -11.56 4.06
N GLN A 118 11.73 -10.35 3.58
CA GLN A 118 13.06 -9.97 3.11
C GLN A 118 14.10 -10.01 4.25
N LEU A 119 13.74 -9.54 5.45
CA LEU A 119 14.60 -9.66 6.63
C LEU A 119 14.81 -11.13 7.04
N VAL A 120 13.86 -12.03 6.75
CA VAL A 120 14.03 -13.48 6.90
C VAL A 120 15.01 -14.02 5.87
N ASP A 121 14.92 -13.63 4.61
CA ASP A 121 15.85 -14.01 3.54
C ASP A 121 17.27 -13.51 3.83
N GLU A 122 17.41 -12.36 4.47
CA GLU A 122 18.70 -11.79 4.93
C GLU A 122 19.25 -12.48 6.20
N GLY A 123 18.46 -13.37 6.83
CA GLY A 123 18.82 -14.07 8.07
C GLY A 123 18.80 -13.20 9.33
N LEU A 124 18.21 -12.00 9.26
CA LEU A 124 18.06 -11.07 10.39
C LEU A 124 16.87 -11.42 11.29
N VAL A 125 15.83 -12.01 10.71
CA VAL A 125 14.61 -12.44 11.39
C VAL A 125 14.35 -13.92 11.12
N GLN A 126 13.73 -14.62 12.06
CA GLN A 126 13.27 -16.00 11.89
C GLN A 126 11.79 -16.07 12.26
N LEU A 127 10.97 -16.68 11.39
CA LEU A 127 9.52 -16.71 11.53
C LEU A 127 9.04 -17.35 12.84
N ASP A 128 9.70 -18.41 13.29
CA ASP A 128 9.26 -19.21 14.45
C ASP A 128 10.02 -18.86 15.75
N VAL A 129 10.79 -17.76 15.73
CA VAL A 129 11.40 -17.19 16.94
C VAL A 129 10.44 -16.23 17.60
N PRO A 130 10.30 -16.28 18.95
CA PRO A 130 9.48 -15.35 19.71
C PRO A 130 9.86 -13.89 19.48
N ILE A 131 8.86 -13.00 19.42
CA ILE A 131 9.05 -11.57 19.23
C ILE A 131 9.90 -10.93 20.34
N GLU A 132 9.91 -11.49 21.53
CA GLU A 132 10.74 -11.08 22.66
C GLU A 132 12.24 -11.04 22.32
N ALA A 133 12.70 -11.92 21.41
CA ALA A 133 14.12 -11.94 20.98
C ALA A 133 14.53 -10.68 20.22
N TYR A 134 13.58 -10.03 19.56
CA TYR A 134 13.79 -8.83 18.74
C TYR A 134 13.34 -7.56 19.45
N LEU A 135 12.27 -7.62 20.19
CA LEU A 135 11.64 -6.50 20.92
C LEU A 135 11.54 -6.83 22.42
N PRO A 136 12.66 -6.88 23.14
CA PRO A 136 12.68 -7.32 24.52
C PRO A 136 11.82 -6.43 25.42
N ALA A 137 10.95 -7.08 26.25
CA ALA A 137 10.03 -6.47 27.18
C ALA A 137 9.00 -5.49 26.57
N LEU A 138 8.84 -5.50 25.24
CA LEU A 138 7.91 -4.59 24.57
C LEU A 138 6.48 -5.14 24.55
N VAL A 139 6.30 -6.44 24.26
CA VAL A 139 5.00 -7.11 24.14
C VAL A 139 4.71 -7.86 25.43
N SER A 140 4.01 -7.21 26.38
CA SER A 140 3.72 -7.75 27.71
C SER A 140 2.44 -7.16 28.28
N GLY A 141 1.52 -8.01 28.75
CA GLY A 141 0.23 -7.61 29.32
C GLY A 141 -0.46 -8.76 30.04
N GLU A 142 -1.73 -8.61 30.39
CA GLU A 142 -2.51 -9.67 31.03
C GLU A 142 -2.74 -10.84 30.06
N GLY A 143 -2.12 -11.99 30.32
CA GLY A 143 -2.12 -13.16 29.43
C GLY A 143 -1.30 -12.97 28.15
N ILE A 144 -0.52 -11.91 28.05
CA ILE A 144 0.32 -11.59 26.89
C ILE A 144 1.79 -11.67 27.30
N ALA A 145 2.56 -12.51 26.61
CA ALA A 145 4.00 -12.60 26.78
C ALA A 145 4.69 -12.71 25.40
N GLY A 146 5.59 -11.77 25.11
CA GLY A 146 6.36 -11.77 23.87
C GLY A 146 7.20 -13.02 23.67
N THR A 147 7.48 -13.78 24.72
CA THR A 147 8.15 -15.09 24.69
C THR A 147 7.30 -16.20 24.07
N ASP A 148 6.00 -16.04 23.99
CA ASP A 148 5.05 -17.05 23.55
C ASP A 148 4.48 -16.73 22.15
N ILE A 149 4.75 -15.53 21.62
CA ILE A 149 4.26 -15.03 20.33
C ILE A 149 5.40 -15.02 19.32
N THR A 150 5.28 -15.77 18.24
CA THR A 150 6.27 -15.79 17.16
C THR A 150 6.01 -14.72 16.10
N VAL A 151 7.03 -14.38 15.29
CA VAL A 151 6.88 -13.48 14.14
C VAL A 151 5.85 -14.02 13.14
N ARG A 152 5.83 -15.33 12.90
CA ARG A 152 4.83 -16.01 12.07
C ARG A 152 3.40 -15.74 12.58
N GLN A 153 3.16 -15.86 13.87
CA GLN A 153 1.84 -15.65 14.46
C GLN A 153 1.37 -14.19 14.35
N LEU A 154 2.29 -13.23 14.39
CA LEU A 154 1.98 -11.82 14.10
C LEU A 154 1.59 -11.62 12.64
N LEU A 155 2.39 -12.14 11.70
CA LEU A 155 2.11 -12.04 10.25
C LEU A 155 0.77 -12.69 9.88
N GLN A 156 0.38 -13.76 10.56
CA GLN A 156 -0.77 -14.61 10.24
C GLN A 156 -2.02 -14.31 11.07
N HIS A 157 -1.99 -13.32 11.97
CA HIS A 157 -3.11 -13.00 12.88
C HIS A 157 -3.51 -14.15 13.82
N THR A 158 -2.55 -14.94 14.29
CA THR A 158 -2.76 -16.04 15.24
C THR A 158 -2.07 -15.80 16.59
N SER A 159 -1.69 -14.56 16.90
CA SER A 159 -0.97 -14.17 18.11
C SER A 159 -1.85 -14.07 19.37
N GLY A 160 -3.15 -13.79 19.18
CA GLY A 160 -4.06 -13.47 20.29
C GLY A 160 -3.91 -12.05 20.85
N LEU A 161 -3.16 -11.16 20.19
CA LEU A 161 -3.04 -9.75 20.59
C LEU A 161 -4.37 -9.01 20.39
N PRO A 162 -4.84 -8.25 21.36
CA PRO A 162 -6.06 -7.45 21.26
C PRO A 162 -5.92 -6.31 20.27
N GLU A 163 -7.06 -5.87 19.69
CA GLU A 163 -7.14 -4.79 18.72
C GLU A 163 -7.00 -3.41 19.42
N TYR A 164 -6.14 -2.55 18.88
CA TYR A 164 -6.00 -1.15 19.34
C TYR A 164 -6.93 -0.19 18.62
N ALA A 165 -7.22 -0.45 17.34
CA ALA A 165 -7.88 0.53 16.46
C ALA A 165 -9.31 0.86 16.92
N ASP A 166 -10.02 -0.07 17.56
CA ASP A 166 -11.35 0.14 18.13
C ASP A 166 -11.39 1.32 19.12
N GLN A 167 -10.28 1.57 19.83
CA GLN A 167 -10.19 2.67 20.78
C GLN A 167 -9.58 3.92 20.16
N VAL A 168 -8.55 3.75 19.33
CA VAL A 168 -7.78 4.86 18.75
C VAL A 168 -8.54 5.53 17.61
N ALA A 169 -9.25 4.76 16.79
CA ALA A 169 -9.97 5.25 15.61
C ALA A 169 -11.50 5.30 15.81
N ALA A 170 -11.99 5.19 17.03
CA ALA A 170 -13.42 5.24 17.35
C ALA A 170 -14.12 6.54 16.90
N ASP A 171 -13.39 7.64 16.87
CA ASP A 171 -13.83 8.93 16.36
C ASP A 171 -12.83 9.37 15.26
N ALA A 172 -13.19 9.10 14.00
CA ALA A 172 -12.35 9.37 12.85
C ALA A 172 -11.98 10.87 12.73
N PHE A 173 -12.93 11.76 12.96
CA PHE A 173 -12.69 13.21 12.93
C PHE A 173 -11.92 13.70 14.16
N GLY A 174 -12.09 13.06 15.30
CA GLY A 174 -11.36 13.37 16.53
C GLY A 174 -9.86 13.07 16.43
N VAL A 175 -9.47 12.04 15.65
CA VAL A 175 -8.06 11.68 15.43
C VAL A 175 -7.47 12.21 14.12
N GLN A 176 -8.30 12.81 13.26
CA GLN A 176 -7.90 13.29 11.92
C GLN A 176 -6.63 14.15 11.93
N ASP A 177 -6.47 14.99 12.94
CA ASP A 177 -5.37 15.94 13.08
C ASP A 177 -4.33 15.54 14.15
N VAL A 178 -4.45 14.32 14.70
CA VAL A 178 -3.66 13.90 15.87
C VAL A 178 -2.62 12.87 15.48
N TYR A 179 -1.34 13.20 15.69
CA TYR A 179 -0.27 12.21 15.62
C TYR A 179 -0.31 11.30 16.85
N ILE A 180 -0.36 9.99 16.63
CA ILE A 180 -0.29 8.96 17.67
C ILE A 180 0.94 8.10 17.41
N SER A 181 1.82 8.00 18.40
CA SER A 181 3.03 7.20 18.21
C SER A 181 2.71 5.70 18.14
N PRO A 182 3.50 4.89 17.38
CA PRO A 182 3.32 3.44 17.36
C PRO A 182 3.41 2.81 18.75
N ARG A 183 4.23 3.39 19.63
CA ARG A 183 4.35 2.91 21.02
C ARG A 183 3.08 3.15 21.82
N ASP A 184 2.50 4.35 21.73
CA ASP A 184 1.28 4.67 22.46
C ASP A 184 0.10 3.78 22.02
N MET A 185 0.01 3.49 20.70
CA MET A 185 -1.00 2.56 20.17
C MET A 185 -0.81 1.13 20.72
N LEU A 186 0.44 0.66 20.78
CA LEU A 186 0.72 -0.66 21.36
C LEU A 186 0.37 -0.70 22.83
N ASP A 187 0.68 0.35 23.59
CA ASP A 187 0.35 0.43 25.01
C ASP A 187 -1.18 0.39 25.23
N VAL A 188 -1.96 1.07 24.39
CA VAL A 188 -3.44 0.98 24.37
C VAL A 188 -3.94 -0.46 24.14
N ALA A 189 -3.34 -1.18 23.20
CA ALA A 189 -3.70 -2.59 22.99
C ALA A 189 -3.38 -3.44 24.23
N LEU A 190 -2.18 -3.27 24.80
CA LEU A 190 -1.68 -4.09 25.91
C LEU A 190 -2.36 -3.80 27.26
N GLU A 191 -3.19 -2.76 27.37
CA GLU A 191 -4.11 -2.54 28.48
C GLU A 191 -5.24 -3.58 28.54
N LYS A 192 -5.55 -4.23 27.40
CA LYS A 192 -6.55 -5.29 27.31
C LYS A 192 -5.89 -6.66 27.51
N PRO A 193 -6.62 -7.65 28.07
CA PRO A 193 -6.11 -9.01 28.15
C PRO A 193 -5.96 -9.66 26.77
N ALA A 194 -5.13 -10.71 26.68
CA ALA A 194 -5.07 -11.56 25.50
C ALA A 194 -6.46 -12.08 25.11
N VAL A 195 -6.74 -12.08 23.79
CA VAL A 195 -8.03 -12.55 23.27
C VAL A 195 -8.10 -14.08 23.25
N PHE A 196 -6.97 -14.73 23.01
CA PHE A 196 -6.79 -16.19 23.03
C PHE A 196 -5.29 -16.53 23.17
N ALA A 197 -4.97 -17.80 23.40
CA ALA A 197 -3.58 -18.24 23.48
C ALA A 197 -2.91 -18.23 22.08
N PRO A 198 -1.64 -17.82 21.96
CA PRO A 198 -0.94 -17.79 20.67
C PRO A 198 -1.03 -19.12 19.91
N GLY A 199 -1.48 -19.09 18.66
CA GLY A 199 -1.68 -20.25 17.79
C GLY A 199 -3.00 -20.98 17.97
N GLU A 200 -3.88 -20.56 18.86
CA GLU A 200 -5.17 -21.26 19.13
C GLU A 200 -6.16 -21.09 17.98
N ARG A 201 -6.26 -19.88 17.43
CA ARG A 201 -7.14 -19.56 16.31
C ARG A 201 -6.65 -18.35 15.53
N TRP A 202 -7.30 -18.09 14.43
CA TRP A 202 -7.15 -16.86 13.65
C TRP A 202 -8.16 -15.80 14.13
N GLU A 203 -7.68 -14.57 14.32
CA GLU A 203 -8.52 -13.39 14.55
C GLU A 203 -7.73 -12.13 14.16
N TYR A 204 -8.29 -11.37 13.24
CA TYR A 204 -7.65 -10.19 12.70
C TYR A 204 -7.36 -9.14 13.79
N SER A 205 -6.13 -8.63 13.84
CA SER A 205 -5.74 -7.54 14.75
C SER A 205 -4.67 -6.67 14.12
N ASN A 206 -4.92 -5.36 14.05
CA ASN A 206 -3.95 -4.38 13.58
C ASN A 206 -2.73 -4.29 14.50
N THR A 207 -2.85 -4.64 15.76
CA THR A 207 -1.75 -4.68 16.74
C THR A 207 -0.62 -5.61 16.30
N ASN A 208 -0.94 -6.68 15.56
CA ASN A 208 0.08 -7.56 14.99
C ASN A 208 1.02 -6.79 14.05
N TYR A 209 0.45 -6.03 13.11
CA TYR A 209 1.22 -5.28 12.11
C TYR A 209 1.88 -4.04 12.69
N LEU A 210 1.28 -3.42 13.69
CA LEU A 210 1.93 -2.41 14.51
C LEU A 210 3.23 -2.94 15.14
N THR A 211 3.17 -4.14 15.71
CA THR A 211 4.35 -4.81 16.31
C THR A 211 5.40 -5.18 15.24
N LEU A 212 4.96 -5.61 14.05
CA LEU A 212 5.87 -5.91 12.92
C LEU A 212 6.54 -4.64 12.38
N GLY A 213 5.86 -3.50 12.33
CA GLY A 213 6.48 -2.22 11.99
C GLY A 213 7.61 -1.85 12.97
N LEU A 214 7.37 -2.01 14.28
CA LEU A 214 8.40 -1.82 15.30
C LEU A 214 9.55 -2.83 15.17
N LEU A 215 9.26 -4.07 14.78
CA LEU A 215 10.29 -5.07 14.47
C LEU A 215 11.18 -4.63 13.30
N ILE A 216 10.58 -4.14 12.20
CA ILE A 216 11.33 -3.66 11.04
C ILE A 216 12.26 -2.53 11.43
N GLU A 217 11.75 -1.48 12.08
CA GLU A 217 12.58 -0.35 12.53
C GLU A 217 13.69 -0.79 13.49
N ARG A 218 13.42 -1.75 14.37
CA ARG A 218 14.41 -2.29 15.30
C ARG A 218 15.53 -3.04 14.59
N MET A 219 15.18 -3.84 13.58
CA MET A 219 16.16 -4.69 12.87
C MET A 219 16.97 -3.92 11.84
N THR A 220 16.39 -2.89 11.25
CA THR A 220 17.05 -2.07 10.22
C THR A 220 17.72 -0.81 10.77
N GLU A 221 17.36 -0.40 11.99
CA GLU A 221 17.75 0.88 12.60
C GLU A 221 17.38 2.10 11.73
N ARG A 222 16.32 1.96 10.90
CA ARG A 222 15.82 2.98 9.99
C ARG A 222 14.31 3.15 10.13
N PRO A 223 13.77 4.34 9.85
CA PRO A 223 12.33 4.58 9.85
C PRO A 223 11.61 3.67 8.83
N LEU A 224 10.39 3.26 9.16
CA LEU A 224 9.60 2.34 8.34
C LEU A 224 9.36 2.87 6.91
N TYR A 225 9.08 4.18 6.75
CA TYR A 225 8.84 4.77 5.43
C TYR A 225 10.06 4.65 4.49
N GLU A 226 11.29 4.74 5.02
CA GLU A 226 12.50 4.51 4.23
C GLU A 226 12.61 3.04 3.80
N GLN A 227 12.19 2.10 4.65
CA GLN A 227 12.22 0.67 4.31
C GLN A 227 11.17 0.31 3.25
N VAL A 228 10.00 0.96 3.25
CA VAL A 228 9.01 0.82 2.17
C VAL A 228 9.60 1.35 0.85
N ASP A 229 10.22 2.53 0.88
CA ASP A 229 10.84 3.15 -0.29
C ASP A 229 11.98 2.30 -0.85
N GLU A 230 13.01 2.02 -0.04
CA GLU A 230 14.25 1.36 -0.47
C GLU A 230 14.04 -0.09 -0.91
N ARG A 231 13.09 -0.81 -0.28
CA ARG A 231 12.90 -2.25 -0.48
C ARG A 231 11.81 -2.60 -1.49
N ILE A 232 10.86 -1.70 -1.73
CA ILE A 232 9.70 -1.98 -2.58
C ILE A 232 9.49 -0.90 -3.64
N VAL A 233 9.32 0.35 -3.24
CA VAL A 233 8.92 1.44 -4.15
C VAL A 233 10.00 1.71 -5.21
N GLU A 234 11.22 1.98 -4.79
CA GLU A 234 12.34 2.25 -5.70
C GLU A 234 12.67 1.05 -6.61
N PRO A 235 12.81 -0.21 -6.10
CA PRO A 235 13.11 -1.35 -6.94
C PRO A 235 12.05 -1.66 -8.01
N LEU A 236 10.79 -1.36 -7.73
CA LEU A 236 9.67 -1.56 -8.67
C LEU A 236 9.38 -0.33 -9.52
N GLY A 237 9.92 0.83 -9.17
CA GLY A 237 9.70 2.10 -9.85
C GLY A 237 8.27 2.63 -9.70
N LEU A 238 7.61 2.35 -8.57
CA LEU A 238 6.26 2.81 -8.28
C LEU A 238 6.26 4.34 -8.10
N GLN A 239 5.38 5.03 -8.80
CA GLN A 239 5.40 6.49 -8.86
C GLN A 239 4.43 7.15 -7.89
N HIS A 240 3.38 6.42 -7.51
CA HIS A 240 2.27 6.88 -6.69
C HIS A 240 2.12 6.09 -5.38
N THR A 241 3.17 5.37 -4.99
CA THR A 241 3.17 4.55 -3.75
C THR A 241 4.16 5.11 -2.74
N TYR A 242 3.69 5.32 -1.51
CA TYR A 242 4.55 5.76 -0.39
C TYR A 242 3.89 5.48 0.97
N LEU A 243 4.71 5.32 1.99
CA LEU A 243 4.26 5.43 3.38
C LEU A 243 4.47 6.89 3.83
N PRO A 244 3.40 7.64 4.20
CA PRO A 244 3.55 9.03 4.64
C PRO A 244 4.52 9.16 5.82
N VAL A 245 5.37 10.18 5.77
CA VAL A 245 6.25 10.50 6.89
C VAL A 245 5.45 11.12 8.05
N PRO A 246 5.94 11.06 9.30
CA PRO A 246 5.24 11.65 10.44
C PRO A 246 4.86 13.12 10.18
N GLY A 247 3.56 13.42 10.32
CA GLY A 247 3.00 14.75 10.08
C GLY A 247 2.64 15.07 8.62
N GLU A 248 2.88 14.16 7.68
CA GLU A 248 2.40 14.28 6.30
C GLU A 248 0.95 13.83 6.22
N ARG A 249 0.06 14.76 5.99
CA ARG A 249 -1.39 14.57 6.06
C ARG A 249 -2.06 14.58 4.69
N GLU A 250 -1.50 15.36 3.77
CA GLU A 250 -1.99 15.51 2.40
C GLU A 250 -1.52 14.33 1.52
N LEU A 251 -2.30 13.95 0.51
CA LEU A 251 -1.84 13.08 -0.55
C LEU A 251 -0.96 13.89 -1.52
N ARG A 252 0.06 13.24 -2.11
CA ARG A 252 1.07 13.93 -2.96
C ARG A 252 0.60 14.18 -4.38
N GLY A 253 -0.15 13.22 -4.94
CA GLY A 253 -0.63 13.24 -6.32
C GLY A 253 -2.09 13.66 -6.47
N GLU A 254 -2.59 13.58 -7.69
CA GLU A 254 -4.00 13.78 -7.99
C GLU A 254 -4.83 12.68 -7.31
N HIS A 255 -5.95 13.06 -6.72
CA HIS A 255 -6.80 12.14 -5.97
C HIS A 255 -8.25 12.65 -5.91
N PRO A 256 -9.24 11.77 -5.75
CA PRO A 256 -10.59 12.15 -5.33
C PRO A 256 -10.61 12.45 -3.84
N LEU A 257 -11.58 13.20 -3.36
CA LEU A 257 -11.79 13.36 -1.93
C LEU A 257 -12.38 12.07 -1.33
N GLY A 258 -11.90 11.70 -0.15
CA GLY A 258 -12.45 10.64 0.68
C GLY A 258 -13.44 11.18 1.69
N TYR A 259 -14.56 10.47 1.87
CA TYR A 259 -15.66 10.94 2.72
C TYR A 259 -15.96 9.98 3.86
N HIS A 260 -16.35 10.54 4.98
CA HIS A 260 -16.81 9.80 6.15
C HIS A 260 -18.08 10.41 6.73
N LEU A 261 -18.91 9.57 7.37
CA LEU A 261 -20.16 10.01 7.97
C LEU A 261 -19.86 10.79 9.26
N ALA A 262 -20.33 12.01 9.35
CA ALA A 262 -20.22 12.81 10.56
C ALA A 262 -21.44 12.60 11.48
N ASP A 263 -21.38 13.12 12.72
CA ASP A 263 -22.43 12.96 13.74
C ASP A 263 -23.81 13.47 13.31
N ASP A 264 -23.85 14.43 12.37
CA ASP A 264 -25.09 14.97 11.80
C ASP A 264 -25.65 14.16 10.61
N ALA A 265 -25.07 12.99 10.35
CA ALA A 265 -25.40 12.09 9.26
C ALA A 265 -25.13 12.67 7.85
N GLU A 266 -24.22 13.64 7.75
CA GLU A 266 -23.74 14.18 6.49
C GLU A 266 -22.36 13.62 6.16
N LEU A 267 -22.09 13.36 4.87
CA LEU A 267 -20.77 13.00 4.39
C LEU A 267 -19.85 14.22 4.45
N ARG A 268 -18.73 14.09 5.13
CA ARG A 268 -17.71 15.13 5.22
C ARG A 268 -16.37 14.63 4.68
N ASP A 269 -15.63 15.53 4.07
CA ASP A 269 -14.27 15.30 3.60
C ASP A 269 -13.35 14.95 4.79
N ILE A 270 -12.66 13.80 4.66
CA ILE A 270 -11.67 13.30 5.60
C ILE A 270 -10.34 12.95 4.89
N THR A 271 -10.17 13.40 3.67
CA THR A 271 -8.99 13.10 2.83
C THR A 271 -7.69 13.48 3.52
N THR A 272 -7.65 14.71 4.04
CA THR A 272 -6.50 15.22 4.82
C THR A 272 -6.59 14.68 6.23
N MET A 273 -5.71 13.72 6.58
CA MET A 273 -5.64 13.15 7.93
C MET A 273 -4.21 12.75 8.29
N ASP A 274 -3.87 12.80 9.57
CA ASP A 274 -2.64 12.17 10.08
C ASP A 274 -2.83 10.64 10.08
N PRO A 275 -2.12 9.89 9.22
CA PRO A 275 -2.33 8.46 9.08
C PRO A 275 -1.62 7.63 10.16
N SER A 276 -1.02 8.28 11.16
CA SER A 276 -0.23 7.59 12.20
C SER A 276 -1.04 6.55 12.97
N PHE A 277 -2.35 6.78 13.17
CA PHE A 277 -3.22 5.80 13.83
C PHE A 277 -3.30 4.45 13.10
N ALA A 278 -3.00 4.40 11.80
CA ALA A 278 -2.96 3.18 11.00
C ALA A 278 -1.52 2.67 10.75
N TRP A 279 -0.56 3.57 10.63
CA TRP A 279 0.89 3.36 10.42
C TRP A 279 1.20 2.08 9.61
N SER A 280 1.96 1.12 10.18
CA SER A 280 2.33 -0.15 9.54
C SER A 280 1.16 -1.12 9.31
N ALA A 281 -0.01 -0.85 9.87
CA ALA A 281 -1.21 -1.63 9.65
C ALA A 281 -2.06 -1.12 8.48
N GLY A 282 -1.89 0.16 8.06
CA GLY A 282 -2.84 0.71 7.11
C GLY A 282 -2.55 2.09 6.51
N ALA A 283 -1.32 2.66 6.62
CA ALA A 283 -1.10 4.05 6.23
C ALA A 283 -0.55 4.27 4.82
N ILE A 284 -0.20 3.24 4.06
CA ILE A 284 0.33 3.41 2.69
C ILE A 284 -0.73 4.06 1.80
N VAL A 285 -0.25 4.97 0.96
CA VAL A 285 -0.96 5.54 -0.18
C VAL A 285 -0.42 4.88 -1.45
N ALA A 286 -1.30 4.57 -2.38
CA ALA A 286 -0.93 4.10 -3.72
C ALA A 286 -2.01 4.46 -4.74
N SER A 287 -1.66 4.45 -6.05
CA SER A 287 -2.67 4.37 -7.09
C SER A 287 -3.12 2.91 -7.28
N PRO A 288 -4.30 2.65 -7.87
CA PRO A 288 -4.74 1.31 -8.20
C PRO A 288 -3.74 0.54 -9.07
N SER A 289 -3.13 1.19 -10.08
CA SER A 289 -2.16 0.55 -10.97
C SER A 289 -0.84 0.20 -10.27
N ASP A 290 -0.33 1.07 -9.39
CA ASP A 290 0.86 0.79 -8.60
C ASP A 290 0.64 -0.38 -7.64
N LEU A 291 -0.56 -0.49 -7.03
CA LEU A 291 -0.90 -1.62 -6.16
C LEU A 291 -0.94 -2.94 -6.95
N ASN A 292 -1.49 -2.93 -8.17
CA ASN A 292 -1.44 -4.08 -9.08
C ASN A 292 0.00 -4.46 -9.44
N ALA A 293 0.84 -3.49 -9.79
CA ALA A 293 2.25 -3.72 -10.13
C ALA A 293 3.04 -4.32 -8.96
N PHE A 294 2.80 -3.83 -7.72
CA PHE A 294 3.37 -4.42 -6.51
C PHE A 294 2.93 -5.89 -6.36
N MET A 295 1.64 -6.16 -6.46
CA MET A 295 1.11 -7.51 -6.26
C MET A 295 1.61 -8.51 -7.29
N GLN A 296 1.65 -8.13 -8.57
CA GLN A 296 2.22 -8.97 -9.62
C GLN A 296 3.72 -9.22 -9.37
N ALA A 297 4.48 -8.19 -8.99
CA ALA A 297 5.90 -8.34 -8.66
C ALA A 297 6.13 -9.29 -7.48
N LEU A 298 5.32 -9.18 -6.43
CA LEU A 298 5.36 -10.04 -5.24
C LEU A 298 5.09 -11.50 -5.61
N LEU A 299 3.98 -11.75 -6.30
CA LEU A 299 3.54 -13.12 -6.61
C LEU A 299 4.41 -13.80 -7.68
N ASN A 300 5.08 -13.00 -8.53
CA ASN A 300 6.08 -13.47 -9.50
C ASN A 300 7.50 -13.64 -8.90
N GLY A 301 7.66 -13.53 -7.57
CA GLY A 301 8.91 -13.78 -6.87
C GLY A 301 10.01 -12.72 -7.12
N LYS A 302 9.63 -11.48 -7.53
CA LYS A 302 10.62 -10.41 -7.73
C LYS A 302 11.12 -9.79 -6.41
N LEU A 303 10.36 -9.93 -5.33
CA LEU A 303 10.62 -9.28 -4.05
C LEU A 303 11.10 -10.24 -2.96
N LEU A 304 10.82 -11.53 -3.10
CA LEU A 304 11.10 -12.57 -2.11
C LEU A 304 11.78 -13.77 -2.76
N SER A 305 12.52 -14.53 -1.97
CA SER A 305 12.96 -15.88 -2.36
C SER A 305 11.76 -16.81 -2.56
N ASP A 306 11.92 -17.86 -3.37
CA ASP A 306 10.90 -18.90 -3.56
C ASP A 306 10.45 -19.50 -2.21
N ALA A 307 11.36 -19.65 -1.25
CA ALA A 307 11.08 -20.18 0.06
C ALA A 307 10.19 -19.23 0.88
N SER A 308 10.52 -17.94 0.93
CA SER A 308 9.73 -16.93 1.66
C SER A 308 8.38 -16.68 1.01
N LEU A 309 8.30 -16.73 -0.32
CA LEU A 309 7.01 -16.64 -1.01
C LEU A 309 6.12 -17.87 -0.73
N ALA A 310 6.71 -19.07 -0.65
CA ALA A 310 5.98 -20.27 -0.27
C ALA A 310 5.45 -20.19 1.19
N GLU A 311 6.27 -19.69 2.11
CA GLU A 311 5.84 -19.40 3.49
C GLU A 311 4.71 -18.37 3.53
N MET A 312 4.82 -17.27 2.75
CA MET A 312 3.78 -16.25 2.66
C MET A 312 2.42 -16.82 2.23
N LYS A 313 2.42 -17.80 1.33
CA LYS A 313 1.23 -18.51 0.82
C LYS A 313 0.77 -19.69 1.68
N THR A 314 1.45 -19.96 2.80
CA THR A 314 1.02 -21.02 3.75
C THR A 314 -0.08 -20.44 4.64
N THR A 315 -1.32 -20.90 4.42
CA THR A 315 -2.52 -20.27 4.98
C THR A 315 -3.15 -21.04 6.12
N VAL A 316 -3.95 -20.31 6.91
CA VAL A 316 -4.95 -20.85 7.87
C VAL A 316 -6.35 -20.38 7.47
N PRO A 317 -7.43 -21.08 7.88
CA PRO A 317 -8.80 -20.64 7.65
C PRO A 317 -9.03 -19.23 8.23
N ALA A 318 -9.62 -18.34 7.43
CA ALA A 318 -9.92 -16.95 7.78
C ALA A 318 -11.21 -16.48 7.07
N GLY A 319 -12.07 -17.41 6.69
CA GLY A 319 -13.33 -17.12 6.02
C GLY A 319 -14.25 -16.28 6.90
N ASP A 320 -14.93 -15.33 6.29
CA ASP A 320 -15.94 -14.50 6.90
C ASP A 320 -17.21 -14.46 6.03
N GLU A 321 -18.18 -13.64 6.43
CA GLU A 321 -19.43 -13.50 5.68
C GLU A 321 -19.25 -12.78 4.32
N LEU A 322 -18.18 -12.00 4.16
CA LEU A 322 -17.88 -11.28 2.92
C LEU A 322 -17.29 -12.22 1.86
N TRP A 323 -16.36 -13.07 2.30
CA TRP A 323 -15.72 -14.04 1.40
C TRP A 323 -15.59 -15.41 2.09
N PRO A 324 -16.66 -16.21 2.05
CA PRO A 324 -16.64 -17.55 2.61
C PRO A 324 -15.48 -18.39 2.03
N GLU A 325 -14.88 -19.22 2.87
CA GLU A 325 -13.73 -20.05 2.51
C GLU A 325 -12.42 -19.31 2.22
N ALA A 326 -12.37 -18.00 2.45
CA ALA A 326 -11.09 -17.27 2.41
C ALA A 326 -10.10 -17.84 3.42
N THR A 327 -8.80 -17.76 3.09
CA THR A 327 -7.74 -18.17 3.99
C THR A 327 -6.68 -17.04 4.11
N TYR A 328 -5.89 -17.06 5.18
CA TYR A 328 -4.91 -16.02 5.45
C TYR A 328 -3.50 -16.62 5.59
N GLY A 329 -2.57 -16.12 4.79
CA GLY A 329 -1.16 -16.45 4.85
C GLY A 329 -0.37 -15.48 5.74
N LEU A 330 0.83 -15.11 5.33
CA LEU A 330 1.64 -14.10 6.03
C LEU A 330 1.40 -12.73 5.39
N GLY A 331 0.36 -12.02 5.82
CA GLY A 331 -0.03 -10.71 5.28
C GLY A 331 -0.73 -10.76 3.93
N LEU A 332 -1.19 -11.91 3.49
CA LEU A 332 -1.80 -12.14 2.20
C LEU A 332 -3.03 -13.04 2.36
N GLN A 333 -4.16 -12.62 1.82
CA GLN A 333 -5.38 -13.41 1.78
C GLN A 333 -5.47 -14.21 0.49
N SER A 334 -6.15 -15.36 0.52
CA SER A 334 -6.57 -16.07 -0.67
C SER A 334 -8.08 -16.15 -0.74
N TYR A 335 -8.62 -15.95 -1.93
CA TYR A 335 -10.04 -15.87 -2.21
C TYR A 335 -10.44 -16.91 -3.25
N PRO A 336 -11.43 -17.80 -2.99
CA PRO A 336 -12.02 -18.63 -4.04
C PRO A 336 -12.81 -17.72 -4.99
N LEU A 337 -12.54 -17.82 -6.30
CA LEU A 337 -13.27 -17.07 -7.33
C LEU A 337 -14.54 -17.79 -7.76
N SER A 338 -15.58 -17.05 -8.13
CA SER A 338 -16.87 -17.60 -8.61
C SER A 338 -16.71 -18.41 -9.91
N CYS A 339 -15.76 -18.04 -10.76
CA CYS A 339 -15.42 -18.77 -11.99
C CYS A 339 -14.46 -19.95 -11.76
N GLY A 340 -14.06 -20.20 -10.53
CA GLY A 340 -13.11 -21.24 -10.14
C GLY A 340 -11.66 -20.76 -10.06
N GLY A 341 -10.86 -21.45 -9.28
CA GLY A 341 -9.50 -21.02 -8.94
C GLY A 341 -9.47 -20.18 -7.68
N VAL A 342 -8.29 -19.63 -7.40
CA VAL A 342 -8.01 -18.83 -6.20
C VAL A 342 -7.26 -17.58 -6.60
N ALA A 343 -7.73 -16.43 -6.16
CA ALA A 343 -7.02 -15.16 -6.25
C ALA A 343 -6.28 -14.87 -4.93
N TRP A 344 -5.23 -14.05 -5.02
CA TRP A 344 -4.39 -13.64 -3.89
C TRP A 344 -4.38 -12.12 -3.80
N GLY A 345 -4.66 -11.57 -2.63
CA GLY A 345 -4.69 -10.14 -2.41
C GLY A 345 -4.94 -9.75 -0.97
N HIS A 346 -5.51 -8.58 -0.77
CA HIS A 346 -5.96 -8.08 0.53
C HIS A 346 -7.04 -7.01 0.36
N GLY A 347 -7.93 -6.88 1.31
CA GLY A 347 -8.83 -5.74 1.41
C GLY A 347 -8.24 -4.60 2.25
N GLY A 348 -8.81 -3.40 2.13
CA GLY A 348 -8.41 -2.25 2.93
C GLY A 348 -9.58 -1.33 3.21
N ASP A 349 -9.78 -0.99 4.49
CA ASP A 349 -10.82 -0.08 4.97
C ASP A 349 -10.18 0.94 5.92
N ILE A 350 -10.32 2.23 5.60
CA ILE A 350 -9.87 3.37 6.41
C ILE A 350 -10.89 4.50 6.22
N PRO A 351 -11.14 5.38 7.19
CA PRO A 351 -12.02 6.52 6.97
C PRO A 351 -11.71 7.23 5.64
N GLY A 352 -12.72 7.38 4.80
CA GLY A 352 -12.58 8.00 3.49
C GLY A 352 -12.25 7.06 2.32
N THR A 353 -11.88 5.80 2.54
CA THR A 353 -11.54 4.90 1.43
C THR A 353 -11.75 3.43 1.79
N GLN A 354 -12.33 2.69 0.85
CA GLN A 354 -12.31 1.23 0.85
C GLN A 354 -11.59 0.75 -0.41
N THR A 355 -10.71 -0.24 -0.28
CA THR A 355 -9.99 -0.86 -1.40
C THR A 355 -10.14 -2.37 -1.39
N ARG A 356 -10.22 -2.96 -2.56
CA ARG A 356 -10.16 -4.41 -2.77
C ARG A 356 -9.15 -4.68 -3.88
N ASN A 357 -8.22 -5.59 -3.61
CA ASN A 357 -7.17 -5.97 -4.56
C ASN A 357 -7.01 -7.48 -4.60
N ALA A 358 -6.83 -8.03 -5.78
CA ALA A 358 -6.40 -9.40 -5.95
C ALA A 358 -5.74 -9.66 -7.31
N VAL A 359 -4.95 -10.73 -7.36
CA VAL A 359 -4.37 -11.28 -8.60
C VAL A 359 -4.98 -12.66 -8.82
N GLY A 360 -5.58 -12.85 -9.98
CA GLY A 360 -6.18 -14.10 -10.42
C GLY A 360 -5.16 -15.18 -10.80
N PRO A 361 -5.63 -16.41 -11.05
CA PRO A 361 -4.74 -17.53 -11.39
C PRO A 361 -4.05 -17.39 -12.75
N ASP A 362 -4.55 -16.54 -13.62
CA ASP A 362 -3.96 -16.20 -14.92
C ASP A 362 -2.90 -15.06 -14.84
N GLY A 363 -2.73 -14.46 -13.66
CA GLY A 363 -1.82 -13.35 -13.41
C GLY A 363 -2.43 -11.96 -13.60
N THR A 364 -3.71 -11.87 -13.98
CA THR A 364 -4.44 -10.60 -14.03
C THR A 364 -4.60 -10.03 -12.63
N ALA A 365 -4.18 -8.78 -12.43
CA ALA A 365 -4.33 -8.04 -11.19
C ALA A 365 -5.46 -7.03 -11.31
N VAL A 366 -6.29 -6.94 -10.28
CA VAL A 366 -7.39 -5.97 -10.21
C VAL A 366 -7.33 -5.25 -8.88
N THR A 367 -7.42 -3.93 -8.92
CA THR A 367 -7.65 -3.08 -7.75
C THR A 367 -8.89 -2.24 -7.99
N ILE A 368 -9.81 -2.25 -7.02
CA ILE A 368 -10.98 -1.37 -6.97
C ILE A 368 -10.90 -0.54 -5.69
N ALA A 369 -11.10 0.76 -5.80
CA ALA A 369 -11.17 1.69 -4.69
C ALA A 369 -12.45 2.51 -4.76
N VAL A 370 -13.13 2.71 -3.62
CA VAL A 370 -14.27 3.62 -3.46
C VAL A 370 -13.97 4.64 -2.38
N THR A 371 -14.52 5.84 -2.50
CA THR A 371 -14.12 7.01 -1.70
C THR A 371 -14.96 7.24 -0.45
N ALA A 372 -15.55 6.18 0.06
CA ALA A 372 -16.21 6.13 1.37
C ALA A 372 -16.19 4.69 1.88
N LEU A 373 -16.47 4.51 3.16
CA LEU A 373 -16.69 3.19 3.74
C LEU A 373 -18.18 2.81 3.65
N PRO A 374 -18.55 1.53 3.60
CA PRO A 374 -19.93 1.08 3.49
C PRO A 374 -20.87 1.75 4.50
N TRP A 375 -20.46 1.84 5.75
CA TRP A 375 -21.26 2.47 6.81
C TRP A 375 -21.36 4.01 6.72
N ALA A 376 -20.63 4.62 5.81
CA ALA A 376 -20.80 6.05 5.54
C ALA A 376 -21.90 6.32 4.51
N VAL A 377 -22.30 5.31 3.72
CA VAL A 377 -23.28 5.45 2.63
C VAL A 377 -24.58 4.70 2.88
N VAL A 378 -24.63 3.80 3.87
CA VAL A 378 -25.85 3.11 4.30
C VAL A 378 -26.04 3.22 5.81
N ASP A 379 -27.29 3.03 6.28
CA ASP A 379 -27.62 3.05 7.70
C ASP A 379 -26.97 1.86 8.43
N MET A 380 -26.07 2.14 9.36
CA MET A 380 -25.34 1.12 10.16
C MET A 380 -26.26 0.24 11.02
N THR A 381 -27.51 0.66 11.27
CA THR A 381 -28.48 -0.16 12.03
C THR A 381 -29.16 -1.23 11.18
N ASP A 382 -28.99 -1.16 9.86
CA ASP A 382 -29.47 -2.16 8.89
C ASP A 382 -28.32 -3.08 8.50
N GLU A 383 -28.10 -4.15 9.30
CA GLU A 383 -26.99 -5.09 9.11
C GLU A 383 -27.04 -5.78 7.74
N GLU A 384 -28.23 -6.06 7.19
CA GLU A 384 -28.40 -6.70 5.89
C GLU A 384 -27.89 -5.77 4.77
N LYS A 385 -28.30 -4.50 4.78
CA LYS A 385 -27.83 -3.51 3.81
C LYS A 385 -26.34 -3.20 3.96
N LEU A 386 -25.85 -3.15 5.20
CA LEU A 386 -24.41 -2.93 5.43
C LEU A 386 -23.60 -4.08 4.81
N LEU A 387 -24.00 -5.32 5.02
CA LEU A 387 -23.34 -6.47 4.43
C LEU A 387 -23.46 -6.48 2.89
N GLU A 388 -24.62 -6.12 2.33
CA GLU A 388 -24.81 -5.95 0.90
C GLU A 388 -23.85 -4.89 0.34
N GLN A 389 -23.74 -3.75 1.02
CA GLN A 389 -22.84 -2.65 0.61
C GLN A 389 -21.35 -3.04 0.64
N TYR A 390 -20.95 -3.91 1.57
CA TYR A 390 -19.61 -4.51 1.54
C TYR A 390 -19.43 -5.45 0.35
N ARG A 391 -20.43 -6.27 0.06
CA ARG A 391 -20.35 -7.30 -0.98
C ARG A 391 -20.27 -6.74 -2.38
N ILE A 392 -20.97 -5.64 -2.69
CA ILE A 392 -20.96 -5.10 -4.06
C ILE A 392 -19.55 -4.75 -4.57
N VAL A 393 -18.63 -4.33 -3.69
CA VAL A 393 -17.24 -4.06 -4.08
C VAL A 393 -16.44 -5.35 -4.23
N VAL A 394 -16.72 -6.35 -3.39
CA VAL A 394 -16.14 -7.70 -3.50
C VAL A 394 -16.61 -8.40 -4.77
N ASP A 395 -17.92 -8.32 -5.07
CA ASP A 395 -18.52 -8.91 -6.27
C ASP A 395 -17.95 -8.24 -7.53
N ALA A 396 -17.79 -6.92 -7.53
CA ALA A 396 -17.17 -6.21 -8.64
C ALA A 396 -15.72 -6.64 -8.90
N LEU A 397 -14.95 -6.94 -7.83
CA LEU A 397 -13.60 -7.50 -7.96
C LEU A 397 -13.64 -8.93 -8.54
N ASP A 398 -14.47 -9.80 -7.99
CA ASP A 398 -14.61 -11.19 -8.44
C ASP A 398 -15.05 -11.27 -9.92
N GLU A 399 -16.10 -10.53 -10.28
CA GLU A 399 -16.59 -10.46 -11.66
C GLU A 399 -15.51 -9.94 -12.64
N THR A 400 -14.70 -8.94 -12.20
CA THR A 400 -13.65 -8.40 -13.06
C THR A 400 -12.49 -9.37 -13.25
N LEU A 401 -12.16 -10.17 -12.23
CA LEU A 401 -11.16 -11.24 -12.33
C LEU A 401 -11.65 -12.47 -13.11
N CYS A 402 -12.95 -12.59 -13.30
CA CYS A 402 -13.58 -13.72 -13.98
C CYS A 402 -13.96 -13.44 -15.45
N ASP A 403 -13.78 -12.20 -15.94
CA ASP A 403 -13.99 -11.82 -17.35
C ASP A 403 -12.79 -12.21 -18.23
#